data_ba0b3019f0b2bba8efdaeee6b3f5fbdd
#
_entry.id   ba0b3019f0b2bba8efdaeee6b3f5fbdd
#
_cell.length_a   1.000
_cell.length_b   1.000
_cell.length_c   1.000
_cell.angle_alpha   90.00
_cell.angle_beta   90.00
_cell.angle_gamma   90.00
#
_symmetry.space_group_name_H-M   'P 1'
#
loop_
_entity.id
_entity.type
_entity.pdbx_description
1 polymer ?
#
loop_
_entity_poly.entity_id
_entity_poly.type
_entity_poly.pdbx_seq_one_letter_code
_entity_poly.pdbx_strand_id
1 'polypeptide(L)'
;RELTGDIYFGQPRGRRIATDGHFPGAEEAFDTMRYSKPEIERIAHVAFQAARKRSKKVTSVDKANVLETFQFWKDVVTEVHKAYPDVELEHMYVDNAAMQLVKAPKKFDVLFTGNMFGDILSDEAAMLTGSIGMLPSASLNAKGQGLYEPSHGSAPDIAGKGIANPLATILSAAMMLRFSLQQPEAADRIESAVRAVLAAGYRTADIWSEGTQKVSTREMGDAVVAALLAQSAGDAGKTTSKTITTIKS
;
A
#
# COMPACT_ATOMS: atom_id res chain seq x y z
N ARG A 1 -3.33 -6.22 0.36
CA ARG A 1 -2.77 -7.53 0.04
C ARG A 1 -2.89 -8.45 1.25
N GLU A 2 -3.49 -9.63 1.10
CA GLU A 2 -3.42 -10.70 2.08
C GLU A 2 -1.99 -11.30 2.06
N LEU A 3 -1.37 -11.55 3.23
CA LEU A 3 0.06 -11.89 3.30
C LEU A 3 0.34 -13.31 3.83
N THR A 4 -0.67 -14.06 4.26
CA THR A 4 -0.45 -15.31 5.02
C THR A 4 -0.86 -16.57 4.26
N GLY A 5 -1.60 -16.47 3.19
CA GLY A 5 -2.08 -17.57 2.38
C GLY A 5 -1.54 -17.57 0.95
N ASP A 6 -2.35 -18.09 0.04
CA ASP A 6 -2.08 -18.20 -1.39
C ASP A 6 -1.05 -19.30 -1.74
N ILE A 7 -0.54 -19.24 -2.95
CA ILE A 7 0.51 -20.11 -3.48
C ILE A 7 1.85 -19.95 -2.76
N TYR A 8 2.07 -18.82 -2.08
CA TYR A 8 3.30 -18.53 -1.35
C TYR A 8 3.59 -19.53 -0.23
N PHE A 9 2.55 -19.99 0.45
CA PHE A 9 2.67 -20.87 1.62
C PHE A 9 1.89 -22.17 1.51
N GLY A 10 1.20 -22.38 0.39
CA GLY A 10 0.40 -23.58 0.17
C GLY A 10 1.23 -24.86 0.11
N GLN A 11 0.68 -25.92 0.65
CA GLN A 11 1.25 -27.26 0.66
C GLN A 11 0.17 -28.27 0.17
N PRO A 12 0.56 -29.36 -0.52
CA PRO A 12 1.92 -29.74 -0.93
C PRO A 12 2.46 -28.90 -2.10
N ARG A 13 3.77 -28.84 -2.22
CA ARG A 13 4.48 -28.19 -3.34
C ARG A 13 5.79 -28.92 -3.62
N GLY A 14 6.26 -28.89 -4.85
CA GLY A 14 7.54 -29.54 -5.18
C GLY A 14 7.65 -30.01 -6.61
N ARG A 15 8.52 -31.00 -6.81
CA ARG A 15 8.72 -31.70 -8.06
C ARG A 15 8.47 -33.19 -7.88
N ARG A 16 7.93 -33.85 -8.87
CA ARG A 16 7.69 -35.29 -8.89
C ARG A 16 7.67 -35.83 -10.33
N ILE A 17 7.63 -37.15 -10.47
CA ILE A 17 7.27 -37.75 -11.74
C ILE A 17 5.75 -37.82 -11.82
N ALA A 18 5.20 -37.30 -12.90
CA ALA A 18 3.77 -37.28 -13.16
C ALA A 18 3.23 -38.69 -13.25
N THR A 19 2.16 -38.99 -12.51
CA THR A 19 1.46 -40.27 -12.56
C THR A 19 0.22 -40.24 -13.46
N ASP A 20 -0.23 -39.02 -13.81
CA ASP A 20 -1.43 -38.76 -14.60
C ASP A 20 -1.26 -37.52 -15.48
N GLY A 21 -2.33 -36.99 -16.07
CA GLY A 21 -2.31 -35.80 -16.91
C GLY A 21 -1.88 -36.06 -18.35
N HIS A 22 -1.37 -35.03 -19.03
CA HIS A 22 -1.01 -35.08 -20.44
C HIS A 22 0.30 -35.82 -20.73
N PHE A 23 1.21 -35.91 -19.78
CA PHE A 23 2.54 -36.48 -19.94
C PHE A 23 2.93 -37.37 -18.74
N PRO A 24 2.25 -38.56 -18.55
CA PRO A 24 2.63 -39.50 -17.50
C PRO A 24 4.09 -39.95 -17.67
N GLY A 25 4.84 -40.00 -16.59
CA GLY A 25 6.26 -40.35 -16.58
C GLY A 25 7.21 -39.18 -16.79
N ALA A 26 6.73 -37.97 -17.10
CA ALA A 26 7.54 -36.77 -17.17
C ALA A 26 7.79 -36.16 -15.79
N GLU A 27 8.88 -35.42 -15.64
CA GLU A 27 9.12 -34.58 -14.47
C GLU A 27 8.16 -33.38 -14.49
N GLU A 28 7.49 -33.12 -13.38
CA GLU A 28 6.60 -31.96 -13.20
C GLU A 28 6.89 -31.21 -11.91
N ALA A 29 6.61 -29.91 -11.89
CA ALA A 29 6.63 -29.07 -10.70
C ALA A 29 5.21 -28.56 -10.41
N PHE A 30 4.86 -28.46 -9.15
CA PHE A 30 3.54 -27.98 -8.73
C PHE A 30 3.61 -27.19 -7.44
N ASP A 31 2.69 -26.25 -7.29
CA ASP A 31 2.42 -25.45 -6.09
C ASP A 31 0.92 -25.50 -5.78
N THR A 32 0.59 -25.41 -4.50
CA THR A 32 -0.80 -25.38 -4.05
C THR A 32 -1.23 -23.97 -3.68
N MET A 33 -2.25 -23.45 -4.35
CA MET A 33 -2.93 -22.22 -3.95
C MET A 33 -4.07 -22.57 -2.98
N ARG A 34 -4.11 -21.92 -1.82
CA ARG A 34 -5.21 -22.14 -0.86
C ARG A 34 -5.45 -20.92 0.01
N TYR A 35 -6.72 -20.73 0.36
CA TYR A 35 -7.22 -19.81 1.37
C TYR A 35 -8.24 -20.50 2.26
N SER A 36 -8.16 -20.26 3.55
CA SER A 36 -9.22 -20.59 4.49
C SER A 36 -10.17 -19.40 4.67
N LYS A 37 -11.41 -19.69 5.08
CA LYS A 37 -12.43 -18.65 5.33
C LYS A 37 -11.96 -17.56 6.31
N PRO A 38 -11.34 -17.88 7.47
CA PRO A 38 -10.87 -16.86 8.41
C PRO A 38 -9.79 -15.92 7.85
N GLU A 39 -8.94 -16.39 6.93
CA GLU A 39 -7.92 -15.56 6.27
C GLU A 39 -8.59 -14.51 5.38
N ILE A 40 -9.59 -14.94 4.59
CA ILE A 40 -10.32 -14.04 3.71
C ILE A 40 -11.17 -13.05 4.52
N GLU A 41 -11.88 -13.51 5.54
CA GLU A 41 -12.69 -12.64 6.42
C GLU A 41 -11.85 -11.55 7.05
N ARG A 42 -10.69 -11.90 7.60
CA ARG A 42 -9.77 -10.97 8.25
C ARG A 42 -9.38 -9.82 7.33
N ILE A 43 -8.90 -10.12 6.12
CA ILE A 43 -8.45 -9.08 5.18
C ILE A 43 -9.63 -8.30 4.57
N ALA A 44 -10.78 -8.93 4.37
CA ALA A 44 -11.97 -8.26 3.91
C ALA A 44 -12.44 -7.19 4.90
N HIS A 45 -12.49 -7.50 6.20
CA HIS A 45 -12.80 -6.52 7.23
C HIS A 45 -11.82 -5.35 7.23
N VAL A 46 -10.51 -5.60 7.07
CA VAL A 46 -9.49 -4.55 6.97
C VAL A 46 -9.75 -3.65 5.76
N ALA A 47 -10.08 -4.23 4.60
CA ALA A 47 -10.36 -3.48 3.38
C ALA A 47 -11.61 -2.60 3.52
N PHE A 48 -12.71 -3.12 4.03
CA PHE A 48 -13.94 -2.35 4.24
C PHE A 48 -13.77 -1.25 5.29
N GLN A 49 -13.05 -1.51 6.38
CA GLN A 49 -12.74 -0.49 7.40
C GLN A 49 -11.82 0.61 6.84
N ALA A 50 -10.87 0.26 6.00
CA ALA A 50 -10.03 1.25 5.30
C ALA A 50 -10.88 2.12 4.37
N ALA A 51 -11.80 1.53 3.60
CA ALA A 51 -12.68 2.25 2.68
C ALA A 51 -13.61 3.24 3.41
N ARG A 52 -14.11 2.90 4.61
CA ARG A 52 -14.91 3.81 5.44
C ARG A 52 -14.21 5.12 5.79
N LYS A 53 -12.86 5.10 5.85
CA LYS A 53 -12.03 6.29 6.12
C LYS A 53 -11.64 7.04 4.84
N ARG A 54 -12.11 6.60 3.68
CA ARG A 54 -11.81 7.09 2.35
C ARG A 54 -13.10 7.34 1.55
N SER A 55 -13.11 7.01 0.25
CA SER A 55 -14.25 7.26 -0.63
C SER A 55 -15.34 6.18 -0.58
N LYS A 56 -15.23 5.23 0.37
CA LYS A 56 -16.20 4.15 0.61
C LYS A 56 -16.40 3.21 -0.58
N LYS A 57 -15.33 2.94 -1.32
CA LYS A 57 -15.36 2.00 -2.43
C LYS A 57 -14.27 0.94 -2.25
N VAL A 58 -14.64 -0.34 -2.43
CA VAL A 58 -13.75 -1.50 -2.40
C VAL A 58 -13.85 -2.22 -3.73
N THR A 59 -12.69 -2.47 -4.35
CA THR A 59 -12.57 -3.39 -5.49
C THR A 59 -11.88 -4.66 -5.00
N SER A 60 -12.63 -5.76 -4.90
CA SER A 60 -12.09 -7.10 -4.62
C SER A 60 -11.61 -7.73 -5.92
N VAL A 61 -10.30 -7.99 -6.00
CA VAL A 61 -9.69 -8.55 -7.21
C VAL A 61 -9.47 -10.05 -7.03
N ASP A 62 -9.92 -10.79 -8.02
CA ASP A 62 -9.94 -12.25 -8.02
C ASP A 62 -9.66 -12.85 -9.41
N LYS A 63 -9.65 -14.18 -9.50
CA LYS A 63 -9.68 -14.96 -10.75
C LYS A 63 -10.73 -16.07 -10.65
N ALA A 64 -11.91 -15.72 -10.15
CA ALA A 64 -13.00 -16.66 -9.86
C ALA A 64 -13.51 -17.44 -11.08
N ASN A 65 -13.29 -16.92 -12.29
CA ASN A 65 -13.66 -17.63 -13.51
C ASN A 65 -12.76 -18.83 -13.85
N VAL A 66 -11.63 -19.00 -13.14
CA VAL A 66 -10.66 -20.08 -13.40
C VAL A 66 -10.29 -20.83 -12.12
N LEU A 67 -10.17 -20.13 -10.99
CA LEU A 67 -9.62 -20.66 -9.74
C LEU A 67 -10.70 -20.82 -8.68
N GLU A 68 -10.93 -22.06 -8.24
CA GLU A 68 -11.89 -22.39 -7.16
C GLU A 68 -11.56 -21.62 -5.87
N THR A 69 -10.27 -21.46 -5.55
CA THR A 69 -9.82 -20.68 -4.40
C THR A 69 -10.32 -19.22 -4.45
N PHE A 70 -10.36 -18.63 -5.64
CA PHE A 70 -10.85 -17.27 -5.82
C PHE A 70 -12.36 -17.18 -6.02
N GLN A 71 -13.03 -18.25 -6.46
CA GLN A 71 -14.48 -18.32 -6.34
C GLN A 71 -14.90 -18.30 -4.87
N PHE A 72 -14.24 -19.12 -4.04
CA PHE A 72 -14.45 -19.12 -2.59
C PHE A 72 -14.13 -17.78 -1.95
N TRP A 73 -13.03 -17.12 -2.37
CA TRP A 73 -12.70 -15.74 -1.96
C TRP A 73 -13.88 -14.79 -2.21
N LYS A 74 -14.40 -14.78 -3.41
CA LYS A 74 -15.51 -13.93 -3.82
C LYS A 74 -16.77 -14.17 -2.98
N ASP A 75 -17.10 -15.42 -2.70
CA ASP A 75 -18.26 -15.79 -1.88
C ASP A 75 -18.12 -15.29 -0.45
N VAL A 76 -16.95 -15.50 0.18
CA VAL A 76 -16.67 -15.02 1.54
C VAL A 76 -16.68 -13.49 1.61
N VAL A 77 -16.06 -12.80 0.66
CA VAL A 77 -16.06 -11.33 0.61
C VAL A 77 -17.48 -10.78 0.46
N THR A 78 -18.30 -11.41 -0.37
CA THR A 78 -19.71 -11.02 -0.55
C THR A 78 -20.49 -11.19 0.76
N GLU A 79 -20.21 -12.23 1.53
CA GLU A 79 -20.84 -12.44 2.84
C GLU A 79 -20.40 -11.38 3.86
N VAL A 80 -19.10 -11.10 3.95
CA VAL A 80 -18.55 -10.07 4.86
C VAL A 80 -19.10 -8.68 4.50
N HIS A 81 -19.30 -8.38 3.21
CA HIS A 81 -19.84 -7.11 2.75
C HIS A 81 -21.19 -6.77 3.37
N LYS A 82 -22.02 -7.75 3.73
CA LYS A 82 -23.33 -7.52 4.36
C LYS A 82 -23.23 -6.71 5.67
N ALA A 83 -22.07 -6.76 6.34
CA ALA A 83 -21.79 -5.94 7.53
C ALA A 83 -21.34 -4.50 7.19
N TYR A 84 -21.19 -4.17 5.91
CA TYR A 84 -20.68 -2.89 5.41
C TYR A 84 -21.58 -2.29 4.31
N PRO A 85 -22.89 -2.14 4.53
CA PRO A 85 -23.85 -1.70 3.51
C PRO A 85 -23.61 -0.25 3.05
N ASP A 86 -22.79 0.50 3.78
CA ASP A 86 -22.37 1.87 3.48
C ASP A 86 -21.13 1.96 2.56
N VAL A 87 -20.55 0.81 2.18
CA VAL A 87 -19.38 0.72 1.30
C VAL A 87 -19.76 0.03 0.00
N GLU A 88 -19.44 0.64 -1.14
CA GLU A 88 -19.60 0.02 -2.47
C GLU A 88 -18.60 -1.13 -2.63
N LEU A 89 -19.06 -2.31 -3.07
CA LEU A 89 -18.21 -3.44 -3.43
C LEU A 89 -18.32 -3.71 -4.93
N GLU A 90 -17.16 -3.75 -5.60
CA GLU A 90 -17.00 -4.22 -6.97
C GLU A 90 -16.08 -5.45 -6.97
N HIS A 91 -16.51 -6.54 -7.62
CA HIS A 91 -15.61 -7.67 -7.92
C HIS A 91 -15.00 -7.49 -9.31
N MET A 92 -13.69 -7.71 -9.43
CA MET A 92 -12.98 -7.53 -10.69
C MET A 92 -11.96 -8.65 -10.91
N TYR A 93 -11.91 -9.21 -12.12
CA TYR A 93 -10.85 -10.15 -12.45
C TYR A 93 -9.50 -9.47 -12.52
N VAL A 94 -8.45 -10.16 -12.09
CA VAL A 94 -7.10 -9.61 -11.96
C VAL A 94 -6.54 -9.05 -13.28
N ASP A 95 -6.81 -9.71 -14.39
CA ASP A 95 -6.41 -9.24 -15.72
C ASP A 95 -7.07 -7.90 -16.09
N ASN A 96 -8.35 -7.72 -15.75
CA ASN A 96 -9.02 -6.44 -15.93
C ASN A 96 -8.50 -5.39 -14.93
N ALA A 97 -8.22 -5.78 -13.69
CA ALA A 97 -7.66 -4.86 -12.69
C ALA A 97 -6.31 -4.29 -13.15
N ALA A 98 -5.42 -5.13 -13.67
CA ALA A 98 -4.15 -4.70 -14.26
C ALA A 98 -4.35 -3.70 -15.40
N MET A 99 -5.24 -4.00 -16.36
CA MET A 99 -5.57 -3.06 -17.44
C MET A 99 -6.14 -1.73 -16.92
N GLN A 100 -7.01 -1.77 -15.90
CA GLN A 100 -7.62 -0.56 -15.34
C GLN A 100 -6.64 0.28 -14.52
N LEU A 101 -5.67 -0.33 -13.84
CA LEU A 101 -4.59 0.38 -13.16
C LEU A 101 -3.81 1.26 -14.13
N VAL A 102 -3.46 0.75 -15.31
CA VAL A 102 -2.76 1.54 -16.35
C VAL A 102 -3.69 2.58 -16.98
N LYS A 103 -4.93 2.19 -17.32
CA LYS A 103 -5.86 3.03 -18.09
C LYS A 103 -6.52 4.12 -17.26
N ALA A 104 -6.95 3.80 -16.07
CA ALA A 104 -7.81 4.66 -15.24
C ALA A 104 -7.56 4.42 -13.73
N PRO A 105 -6.34 4.65 -13.21
CA PRO A 105 -5.98 4.34 -11.82
C PRO A 105 -6.88 5.03 -10.79
N LYS A 106 -7.40 6.20 -11.11
CA LYS A 106 -8.31 6.97 -10.24
C LYS A 106 -9.69 6.32 -10.04
N LYS A 107 -9.99 5.24 -10.77
CA LYS A 107 -11.21 4.45 -10.57
C LYS A 107 -11.18 3.71 -9.22
N PHE A 108 -9.99 3.39 -8.73
CA PHE A 108 -9.79 2.62 -7.50
C PHE A 108 -9.70 3.53 -6.28
N ASP A 109 -10.32 3.12 -5.17
CA ASP A 109 -10.12 3.69 -3.85
C ASP A 109 -9.38 2.70 -2.95
N VAL A 110 -10.00 1.58 -2.59
CA VAL A 110 -9.34 0.45 -1.94
C VAL A 110 -9.43 -0.75 -2.85
N LEU A 111 -8.29 -1.22 -3.31
CA LEU A 111 -8.15 -2.47 -4.03
C LEU A 111 -7.60 -3.52 -3.06
N PHE A 112 -8.27 -4.67 -2.93
CA PHE A 112 -7.75 -5.75 -2.11
C PHE A 112 -7.86 -7.10 -2.81
N THR A 113 -6.92 -7.99 -2.50
CA THR A 113 -6.77 -9.25 -3.20
C THR A 113 -5.89 -10.23 -2.43
N GLY A 114 -5.75 -11.46 -2.92
CA GLY A 114 -4.83 -12.46 -2.43
C GLY A 114 -3.36 -12.06 -2.54
N ASN A 115 -2.49 -12.91 -2.02
CA ASN A 115 -1.07 -12.63 -1.86
C ASN A 115 -0.36 -12.41 -3.21
N MET A 116 -0.45 -13.37 -4.11
CA MET A 116 0.26 -13.31 -5.40
C MET A 116 -0.23 -12.16 -6.28
N PHE A 117 -1.54 -11.99 -6.42
CA PHE A 117 -2.07 -10.89 -7.22
C PHE A 117 -1.80 -9.53 -6.59
N GLY A 118 -1.83 -9.46 -5.25
CA GLY A 118 -1.50 -8.25 -4.52
C GLY A 118 -0.04 -7.84 -4.69
N ASP A 119 0.89 -8.79 -4.73
CA ASP A 119 2.30 -8.56 -5.03
C ASP A 119 2.48 -7.88 -6.40
N ILE A 120 1.95 -8.51 -7.43
CA ILE A 120 2.08 -8.04 -8.82
C ILE A 120 1.41 -6.68 -9.02
N LEU A 121 0.16 -6.53 -8.55
CA LEU A 121 -0.60 -5.29 -8.77
C LEU A 121 -0.08 -4.12 -7.94
N SER A 122 0.52 -4.35 -6.76
CA SER A 122 1.13 -3.28 -5.98
C SER A 122 2.38 -2.71 -6.65
N ASP A 123 3.19 -3.56 -7.26
CA ASP A 123 4.37 -3.13 -8.01
C ASP A 123 3.98 -2.38 -9.29
N GLU A 124 2.97 -2.86 -10.02
CA GLU A 124 2.40 -2.13 -11.15
C GLU A 124 1.87 -0.76 -10.73
N ALA A 125 1.10 -0.71 -9.65
CA ALA A 125 0.54 0.54 -9.12
C ALA A 125 1.63 1.51 -8.64
N ALA A 126 2.76 1.01 -8.11
CA ALA A 126 3.88 1.84 -7.69
C ALA A 126 4.44 2.68 -8.86
N MET A 127 4.43 2.15 -10.07
CA MET A 127 4.91 2.86 -11.26
C MET A 127 4.03 4.06 -11.64
N LEU A 128 2.77 4.08 -11.22
CA LEU A 128 1.87 5.22 -11.41
C LEU A 128 2.32 6.47 -10.63
N THR A 129 3.09 6.29 -9.56
CA THR A 129 3.68 7.40 -8.79
C THR A 129 5.01 7.88 -9.35
N GLY A 130 5.51 7.22 -10.40
CA GLY A 130 6.76 7.53 -11.09
C GLY A 130 7.99 6.80 -10.53
N SER A 131 7.91 6.23 -9.34
CA SER A 131 9.00 5.43 -8.73
C SER A 131 8.49 4.60 -7.56
N ILE A 132 9.02 3.39 -7.41
CA ILE A 132 8.82 2.54 -6.24
C ILE A 132 9.37 3.19 -4.95
N GLY A 133 10.33 4.13 -5.08
CA GLY A 133 10.86 4.95 -3.98
C GLY A 133 9.87 5.94 -3.38
N MET A 134 8.65 6.02 -3.92
CA MET A 134 7.54 6.84 -3.41
C MET A 134 6.54 6.02 -2.59
N LEU A 135 6.61 4.69 -2.59
CA LEU A 135 5.57 3.83 -2.09
C LEU A 135 5.89 3.28 -0.69
N PRO A 136 5.21 3.77 0.36
CA PRO A 136 5.29 3.18 1.69
C PRO A 136 4.49 1.88 1.77
N SER A 137 4.82 1.03 2.73
CA SER A 137 4.02 -0.14 3.05
C SER A 137 3.89 -0.40 4.55
N ALA A 138 2.90 -1.21 4.92
CA ALA A 138 2.68 -1.67 6.27
C ALA A 138 2.14 -3.10 6.26
N SER A 139 2.75 -3.98 7.06
CA SER A 139 2.26 -5.31 7.36
C SER A 139 1.69 -5.32 8.78
N LEU A 140 0.37 -5.44 8.92
CA LEU A 140 -0.33 -5.29 10.19
C LEU A 140 -0.84 -6.64 10.72
N ASN A 141 -0.72 -6.87 12.02
CA ASN A 141 -1.39 -7.98 12.68
C ASN A 141 -2.79 -7.58 13.19
N ALA A 142 -3.54 -8.56 13.70
CA ALA A 142 -4.90 -8.34 14.22
C ALA A 142 -4.95 -7.40 15.46
N LYS A 143 -3.82 -7.16 16.14
CA LYS A 143 -3.72 -6.27 17.30
C LYS A 143 -3.30 -4.84 16.92
N GLY A 144 -3.14 -4.54 15.63
CA GLY A 144 -2.71 -3.23 15.14
C GLY A 144 -1.21 -2.96 15.28
N GLN A 145 -0.41 -3.97 15.65
CA GLN A 145 1.04 -3.86 15.57
C GLN A 145 1.48 -4.08 14.13
N GLY A 146 2.46 -3.33 13.67
CA GLY A 146 2.90 -3.37 12.28
C GLY A 146 4.39 -3.34 12.10
N LEU A 147 4.83 -3.92 10.98
CA LEU A 147 6.11 -3.69 10.36
C LEU A 147 5.89 -2.64 9.26
N TYR A 148 6.67 -1.59 9.27
CA TYR A 148 6.56 -0.47 8.36
C TYR A 148 7.85 -0.30 7.59
N GLU A 149 7.77 -0.45 6.28
CA GLU A 149 8.92 -0.39 5.39
C GLU A 149 8.50 0.12 4.00
N PRO A 150 9.43 0.61 3.17
CA PRO A 150 9.16 0.83 1.76
C PRO A 150 8.73 -0.46 1.06
N SER A 151 7.93 -0.35 -0.01
CA SER A 151 7.59 -1.53 -0.85
C SER A 151 8.80 -2.06 -1.62
N HIS A 152 9.78 -1.21 -1.91
CA HIS A 152 11.00 -1.62 -2.61
C HIS A 152 11.95 -2.44 -1.73
N GLY A 153 12.81 -3.25 -2.37
CA GLY A 153 13.88 -3.99 -1.72
C GLY A 153 15.09 -3.13 -1.34
N SER A 154 16.19 -3.77 -0.98
CA SER A 154 17.43 -3.15 -0.46
C SER A 154 18.28 -2.44 -1.52
N ALA A 155 18.05 -2.67 -2.83
CA ALA A 155 18.77 -2.06 -3.95
C ALA A 155 20.31 -2.03 -3.75
N PRO A 156 20.98 -3.18 -3.65
CA PRO A 156 22.40 -3.27 -3.30
C PRO A 156 23.30 -2.59 -4.34
N ASP A 157 22.85 -2.47 -5.57
CA ASP A 157 23.53 -1.81 -6.68
C ASP A 157 23.72 -0.30 -6.48
N ILE A 158 22.86 0.35 -5.72
CA ILE A 158 22.93 1.79 -5.38
C ILE A 158 23.28 2.07 -3.91
N ALA A 159 23.51 1.04 -3.12
CA ALA A 159 23.87 1.20 -1.72
C ALA A 159 25.15 2.06 -1.56
N GLY A 160 25.12 3.01 -0.62
CA GLY A 160 26.23 3.94 -0.36
C GLY A 160 26.41 5.08 -1.37
N LYS A 161 25.68 5.10 -2.51
CA LYS A 161 25.81 6.15 -3.54
C LYS A 161 25.06 7.45 -3.21
N GLY A 162 24.20 7.46 -2.17
CA GLY A 162 23.44 8.63 -1.75
C GLY A 162 22.39 9.12 -2.78
N ILE A 163 21.91 8.23 -3.65
CA ILE A 163 20.97 8.57 -4.75
C ILE A 163 19.58 7.97 -4.56
N ALA A 164 19.39 7.08 -3.58
CA ALA A 164 18.10 6.47 -3.30
C ALA A 164 17.08 7.51 -2.84
N ASN A 165 15.82 7.34 -3.26
CA ASN A 165 14.71 8.17 -2.81
C ASN A 165 14.29 7.78 -1.39
N PRO A 166 14.36 8.67 -0.37
CA PRO A 166 14.03 8.35 1.01
C PRO A 166 12.54 8.51 1.32
N LEU A 167 11.72 8.98 0.38
CA LEU A 167 10.34 9.39 0.65
C LEU A 167 9.45 8.21 1.04
N ALA A 168 9.64 7.03 0.44
CA ALA A 168 8.89 5.83 0.84
C ALA A 168 9.14 5.46 2.31
N THR A 169 10.39 5.55 2.79
CA THR A 169 10.73 5.29 4.20
C THR A 169 10.12 6.34 5.14
N ILE A 170 10.17 7.62 4.76
CA ILE A 170 9.57 8.71 5.53
C ILE A 170 8.05 8.54 5.62
N LEU A 171 7.39 8.18 4.51
CA LEU A 171 5.95 7.92 4.47
C LEU A 171 5.57 6.63 5.23
N SER A 172 6.45 5.62 5.27
CA SER A 172 6.24 4.43 6.10
C SER A 172 6.26 4.79 7.59
N ALA A 173 7.12 5.73 8.02
CA ALA A 173 7.08 6.26 9.38
C ALA A 173 5.78 7.01 9.67
N ALA A 174 5.23 7.75 8.71
CA ALA A 174 3.91 8.37 8.84
C ALA A 174 2.80 7.32 9.01
N MET A 175 2.85 6.22 8.25
CA MET A 175 1.92 5.09 8.43
C MET A 175 2.02 4.46 9.83
N MET A 176 3.24 4.29 10.37
CA MET A 176 3.45 3.79 11.73
C MET A 176 2.79 4.70 12.77
N LEU A 177 2.97 6.02 12.65
CA LEU A 177 2.32 6.99 13.52
C LEU A 177 0.80 6.88 13.45
N ARG A 178 0.24 6.75 12.25
CA ARG A 178 -1.21 6.71 12.03
C ARG A 178 -1.85 5.42 12.51
N PHE A 179 -1.26 4.26 12.18
CA PHE A 179 -1.93 2.96 12.37
C PHE A 179 -1.57 2.29 13.70
N SER A 180 -0.30 2.32 14.14
CA SER A 180 0.13 1.66 15.39
C SER A 180 0.21 2.61 16.58
N LEU A 181 0.66 3.85 16.39
CA LEU A 181 0.92 4.77 17.49
C LEU A 181 -0.24 5.75 17.78
N GLN A 182 -1.33 5.69 17.01
CA GLN A 182 -2.53 6.53 17.19
C GLN A 182 -2.23 8.03 17.19
N GLN A 183 -1.28 8.46 16.33
CA GLN A 183 -0.84 9.84 16.15
C GLN A 183 -1.15 10.35 14.73
N PRO A 184 -2.44 10.45 14.34
CA PRO A 184 -2.81 10.83 12.97
C PRO A 184 -2.36 12.24 12.60
N GLU A 185 -2.40 13.19 13.53
CA GLU A 185 -1.95 14.57 13.29
C GLU A 185 -0.45 14.65 12.97
N ALA A 186 0.39 13.87 13.66
CA ALA A 186 1.81 13.79 13.37
C ALA A 186 2.06 13.15 11.99
N ALA A 187 1.29 12.13 11.61
CA ALA A 187 1.34 11.53 10.29
C ALA A 187 0.95 12.53 9.19
N ASP A 188 -0.15 13.28 9.37
CA ASP A 188 -0.61 14.31 8.43
C ASP A 188 0.44 15.41 8.20
N ARG A 189 1.16 15.79 9.24
CA ARG A 189 2.25 16.77 9.16
C ARG A 189 3.41 16.24 8.30
N ILE A 190 3.85 14.99 8.50
CA ILE A 190 4.90 14.39 7.68
C ILE A 190 4.46 14.31 6.22
N GLU A 191 3.26 13.81 5.94
CA GLU A 191 2.73 13.72 4.58
C GLU A 191 2.62 15.10 3.91
N SER A 192 2.22 16.13 4.68
CA SER A 192 2.16 17.51 4.19
C SER A 192 3.53 18.09 3.91
N ALA A 193 4.56 17.77 4.73
CA ALA A 193 5.94 18.19 4.48
C ALA A 193 6.49 17.56 3.20
N VAL A 194 6.25 16.25 2.97
CA VAL A 194 6.62 15.58 1.73
C VAL A 194 5.96 16.23 0.51
N ARG A 195 4.65 16.50 0.57
CA ARG A 195 3.94 17.21 -0.50
C ARG A 195 4.52 18.61 -0.77
N ALA A 196 4.86 19.35 0.27
CA ALA A 196 5.45 20.69 0.14
C ALA A 196 6.81 20.67 -0.55
N VAL A 197 7.69 19.73 -0.19
CA VAL A 197 9.01 19.57 -0.82
C VAL A 197 8.88 19.21 -2.31
N LEU A 198 7.98 18.29 -2.63
CA LEU A 198 7.70 17.93 -4.03
C LEU A 198 7.09 19.11 -4.81
N ALA A 199 6.19 19.89 -4.21
CA ALA A 199 5.62 21.09 -4.82
C ALA A 199 6.67 22.20 -5.03
N ALA A 200 7.70 22.28 -4.16
CA ALA A 200 8.85 23.16 -4.32
C ALA A 200 9.84 22.70 -5.42
N GLY A 201 9.59 21.56 -6.07
CA GLY A 201 10.37 21.09 -7.22
C GLY A 201 11.53 20.18 -6.88
N TYR A 202 11.76 19.80 -5.61
CA TYR A 202 12.83 18.86 -5.25
C TYR A 202 12.53 17.45 -5.78
N ARG A 203 13.52 16.79 -6.40
CA ARG A 203 13.40 15.44 -6.96
C ARG A 203 14.69 14.64 -6.77
N THR A 204 14.56 13.43 -6.29
CA THR A 204 15.64 12.43 -6.40
C THR A 204 15.76 11.93 -7.85
N ALA A 205 16.85 11.21 -8.16
CA ALA A 205 17.17 10.82 -9.52
C ALA A 205 16.07 10.00 -10.23
N ASP A 206 15.36 9.17 -9.46
CA ASP A 206 14.30 8.26 -9.92
C ASP A 206 13.00 8.97 -10.37
N ILE A 207 12.73 10.15 -9.78
CA ILE A 207 11.53 10.97 -10.08
C ILE A 207 11.89 12.32 -10.71
N TRP A 208 13.13 12.51 -11.12
CA TRP A 208 13.59 13.75 -11.74
C TRP A 208 12.96 13.98 -13.12
N SER A 209 12.61 15.22 -13.38
CA SER A 209 12.17 15.70 -14.68
C SER A 209 12.73 17.09 -14.96
N GLU A 210 12.77 17.46 -16.24
CA GLU A 210 13.20 18.81 -16.64
C GLU A 210 12.37 19.89 -15.95
N GLY A 211 13.03 20.97 -15.51
CA GLY A 211 12.40 22.04 -14.73
C GLY A 211 12.31 21.79 -13.23
N THR A 212 12.84 20.65 -12.74
CA THR A 212 12.91 20.34 -11.30
C THR A 212 14.34 20.33 -10.78
N GLN A 213 14.52 20.48 -9.47
CA GLN A 213 15.81 20.47 -8.78
C GLN A 213 16.18 19.03 -8.39
N LYS A 214 17.22 18.48 -9.00
CA LYS A 214 17.75 17.18 -8.64
C LYS A 214 18.53 17.23 -7.34
N VAL A 215 18.20 16.34 -6.39
CA VAL A 215 18.80 16.28 -5.06
C VAL A 215 19.20 14.83 -4.69
N SER A 216 20.16 14.72 -3.78
CA SER A 216 20.57 13.44 -3.19
C SER A 216 19.56 12.92 -2.16
N THR A 217 19.75 11.67 -1.71
CA THR A 217 18.99 11.07 -0.59
C THR A 217 18.99 12.00 0.64
N ARG A 218 20.17 12.50 1.03
CA ARG A 218 20.33 13.34 2.21
C ARG A 218 19.62 14.69 2.05
N GLU A 219 19.86 15.38 0.95
CA GLU A 219 19.24 16.70 0.69
C GLU A 219 17.71 16.59 0.64
N MET A 220 17.16 15.52 0.09
CA MET A 220 15.71 15.26 0.12
C MET A 220 15.20 15.09 1.56
N GLY A 221 15.89 14.30 2.38
CA GLY A 221 15.57 14.12 3.80
C GLY A 221 15.64 15.43 4.59
N ASP A 222 16.70 16.18 4.41
CA ASP A 222 16.90 17.49 5.08
C ASP A 222 15.81 18.49 4.66
N ALA A 223 15.41 18.51 3.40
CA ALA A 223 14.31 19.34 2.90
C ALA A 223 12.95 18.99 3.55
N VAL A 224 12.65 17.69 3.71
CA VAL A 224 11.42 17.25 4.40
C VAL A 224 11.44 17.65 5.87
N VAL A 225 12.59 17.51 6.57
CA VAL A 225 12.73 17.95 7.96
C VAL A 225 12.54 19.46 8.08
N ALA A 226 13.14 20.24 7.21
CA ALA A 226 12.97 21.71 7.19
C ALA A 226 11.50 22.11 6.98
N ALA A 227 10.81 21.47 6.04
CA ALA A 227 9.39 21.72 5.77
C ALA A 227 8.51 21.34 6.99
N LEU A 228 8.82 20.24 7.68
CA LEU A 228 8.12 19.81 8.88
C LEU A 228 8.29 20.80 10.06
N LEU A 229 9.49 21.31 10.26
CA LEU A 229 9.79 22.30 11.30
C LEU A 229 9.09 23.64 11.01
N ALA A 230 9.03 24.07 9.77
CA ALA A 230 8.35 25.30 9.36
C ALA A 230 6.83 25.25 9.66
N GLN A 231 6.18 24.11 9.53
CA GLN A 231 4.77 23.92 9.92
C GLN A 231 4.55 24.14 11.42
N SER A 232 5.49 23.69 12.27
CA SER A 232 5.40 23.86 13.73
C SER A 232 5.51 25.33 14.14
N ALA A 233 6.33 26.11 13.47
CA ALA A 233 6.47 27.55 13.73
C ALA A 233 5.21 28.34 13.32
N GLY A 234 4.55 27.94 12.23
CA GLY A 234 3.29 28.53 11.77
C GLY A 234 2.10 28.28 12.71
N ASP A 235 2.04 27.12 13.33
CA ASP A 235 0.99 26.77 14.31
C ASP A 235 1.19 27.44 15.66
N ALA A 236 2.43 27.58 16.13
CA ALA A 236 2.76 28.33 17.34
C ALA A 236 2.37 29.82 17.23
N GLY A 237 2.51 30.43 16.05
CA GLY A 237 2.07 31.79 15.77
C GLY A 237 0.55 31.97 15.77
N LYS A 238 -0.22 30.97 15.43
CA LYS A 238 -1.69 31.01 15.46
C LYS A 238 -2.27 30.83 16.86
N THR A 239 -1.60 30.08 17.73
CA THR A 239 -2.05 29.83 19.11
C THR A 239 -1.86 31.08 19.98
N THR A 240 -0.83 31.86 19.76
CA THR A 240 -0.59 33.13 20.49
C THR A 240 -1.54 34.26 20.07
N SER A 241 -2.13 34.20 18.87
CA SER A 241 -3.10 35.22 18.41
C SER A 241 -4.54 35.01 18.94
N LYS A 242 -4.86 33.83 19.47
CA LYS A 242 -6.21 33.52 20.01
C LYS A 242 -6.36 33.80 21.53
N THR A 243 -5.30 34.13 22.24
CA THR A 243 -5.32 34.33 23.70
C THR A 243 -5.40 35.81 24.15
N ILE A 244 -5.59 36.73 23.21
CA ILE A 244 -5.77 38.16 23.56
C ILE A 244 -7.08 38.66 22.96
N THR A 245 -8.21 38.21 23.48
CA THR A 245 -9.48 38.97 23.44
C THR A 245 -10.48 38.28 24.33
N THR A 246 -10.51 38.59 25.58
CA THR A 246 -11.73 38.80 26.41
C THR A 246 -11.34 38.92 27.89
N ILE A 247 -11.00 40.10 28.34
CA ILE A 247 -11.35 40.60 29.67
C ILE A 247 -11.63 42.10 29.51
N LYS A 248 -12.92 42.45 29.43
CA LYS A 248 -13.40 43.76 29.89
C LYS A 248 -14.84 43.63 30.33
N SER A 249 -15.01 43.88 31.63
CA SER A 249 -16.17 44.33 32.42
C SER A 249 -17.37 43.40 32.43
#